data_3ee655b4ac4ada1a22c1f5a67afa52da
#
_entry.id   3ee655b4ac4ada1a22c1f5a67afa52da
#
_cell.length_a   1.000
_cell.length_b   1.000
_cell.length_c   1.000
_cell.angle_alpha   90.00
_cell.angle_beta   90.00
_cell.angle_gamma   90.00
#
_symmetry.space_group_name_H-M   'P 1'
#
loop_
_entity.id
_entity.type
_entity.pdbx_description
1 polymer ?
#
loop_
_entity_poly.entity_id
_entity_poly.type
_entity_poly.pdbx_seq_one_letter_code
_entity_poly.pdbx_strand_id
1 'polypeptide(L)'
;MPKIKNENIVKDYITIDGERVGFDLTLYNKTKSISIPLDNFIGFILEEEISTPFQKGVIKLKNDNNRFDLLSLPGSNNKGDFTLAESGENLLILNLEFQSTVKTYIFFIIEESTETQNNIKVKNFFVEDSSLYTLRNNKTVFSTSSLLKGDTTQLSDKDRQINASDAIKELIKDSLTVNLVNEDKWYTSNSKTNHTTNFNDSRLDGLSYLLDKSVDQNDNTLLLLKRDNQFGLYSLQEMYSNYMNLNNVDNFGGN
;
A
#
# COMPACT_ATOMS: atom_id res chain seq x y z
N MET A 1 -3.92 -14.97 -2.15
CA MET A 1 -3.66 -14.02 -3.26
C MET A 1 -3.41 -14.79 -4.54
N PRO A 2 -3.95 -14.38 -5.69
CA PRO A 2 -3.59 -14.99 -6.97
C PRO A 2 -2.09 -14.82 -7.21
N LYS A 3 -1.41 -15.86 -7.69
CA LYS A 3 -0.01 -15.76 -8.14
C LYS A 3 0.03 -14.86 -9.36
N ILE A 4 0.57 -13.66 -9.21
CA ILE A 4 0.80 -12.73 -10.32
C ILE A 4 1.96 -13.33 -11.11
N LYS A 5 1.69 -13.86 -12.31
CA LYS A 5 2.73 -14.26 -13.25
C LYS A 5 3.30 -13.00 -13.88
N ASN A 6 4.57 -12.74 -13.65
CA ASN A 6 5.35 -11.70 -14.32
C ASN A 6 5.67 -12.12 -15.77
N GLU A 7 4.71 -12.11 -16.66
CA GLU A 7 4.96 -12.30 -18.09
C GLU A 7 4.55 -10.99 -18.80
N ASN A 8 5.52 -10.23 -19.29
CA ASN A 8 5.46 -9.07 -20.21
C ASN A 8 4.07 -8.41 -20.32
N ILE A 9 3.70 -7.64 -19.29
CA ILE A 9 2.30 -7.32 -18.99
C ILE A 9 1.86 -6.04 -19.68
N VAL A 10 2.78 -5.18 -20.07
CA VAL A 10 2.43 -3.85 -20.59
C VAL A 10 2.03 -3.94 -22.04
N LYS A 11 0.72 -3.74 -22.31
CA LYS A 11 0.15 -3.78 -23.64
C LYS A 11 -0.08 -2.41 -24.25
N ASP A 12 -0.26 -1.40 -23.41
CA ASP A 12 -0.67 -0.05 -23.80
C ASP A 12 0.32 1.00 -23.29
N TYR A 13 0.18 2.24 -23.76
CA TYR A 13 1.03 3.34 -23.33
C TYR A 13 0.17 4.58 -23.07
N ILE A 14 0.46 5.27 -21.99
CA ILE A 14 -0.10 6.58 -21.66
C ILE A 14 1.01 7.62 -21.65
N THR A 15 0.66 8.90 -21.59
CA THR A 15 1.63 9.99 -21.43
C THR A 15 1.45 10.59 -20.04
N ILE A 16 2.52 10.61 -19.24
CA ILE A 16 2.58 11.25 -17.92
C ILE A 16 3.71 12.27 -17.99
N ASP A 17 3.41 13.54 -17.72
CA ASP A 17 4.37 14.65 -17.76
C ASP A 17 5.23 14.71 -19.03
N GLY A 18 4.63 14.34 -20.18
CA GLY A 18 5.31 14.31 -21.48
C GLY A 18 6.11 13.02 -21.75
N GLU A 19 6.27 12.14 -20.80
CA GLU A 19 6.95 10.85 -20.99
C GLU A 19 5.96 9.75 -21.37
N ARG A 20 6.41 8.84 -22.23
CA ARG A 20 5.65 7.66 -22.62
C ARG A 20 5.83 6.59 -21.57
N VAL A 21 4.76 6.19 -20.90
CA VAL A 21 4.72 5.23 -19.82
C VAL A 21 3.90 4.02 -20.24
N GLY A 22 4.48 2.83 -20.10
CA GLY A 22 3.74 1.59 -20.30
C GLY A 22 2.65 1.44 -19.25
N PHE A 23 1.47 0.96 -19.66
CA PHE A 23 0.27 0.95 -18.85
C PHE A 23 -0.45 -0.41 -18.95
N ASP A 24 -0.82 -0.96 -17.81
CA ASP A 24 -1.77 -2.07 -17.71
C ASP A 24 -2.62 -1.89 -16.44
N LEU A 25 -3.92 -2.04 -16.62
CA LEU A 25 -4.89 -1.95 -15.54
C LEU A 25 -5.76 -3.20 -15.53
N THR A 26 -5.75 -3.92 -14.43
CA THR A 26 -6.51 -5.13 -14.28
C THR A 26 -7.37 -5.11 -13.03
N LEU A 27 -8.64 -5.43 -13.20
CA LEU A 27 -9.63 -5.56 -12.14
C LEU A 27 -9.77 -7.04 -11.77
N TYR A 28 -9.67 -7.35 -10.48
CA TYR A 28 -9.81 -8.70 -9.94
C TYR A 28 -10.97 -8.79 -8.95
N ASN A 29 -11.68 -9.90 -9.01
CA ASN A 29 -12.48 -10.37 -7.89
C ASN A 29 -12.04 -11.79 -7.51
N LYS A 30 -12.68 -12.43 -6.54
CA LYS A 30 -12.34 -13.79 -6.09
C LYS A 30 -12.18 -14.82 -7.22
N THR A 31 -12.93 -14.68 -8.31
CA THR A 31 -13.11 -15.71 -9.31
C THR A 31 -12.69 -15.31 -10.72
N LYS A 32 -12.56 -14.02 -11.00
CA LYS A 32 -12.34 -13.49 -12.34
C LYS A 32 -11.35 -12.31 -12.32
N SER A 33 -10.71 -12.10 -13.46
CA SER A 33 -9.94 -10.90 -13.75
C SER A 33 -10.36 -10.32 -15.09
N ILE A 34 -10.37 -9.00 -15.19
CA ILE A 34 -10.62 -8.28 -16.45
C ILE A 34 -9.49 -7.26 -16.64
N SER A 35 -8.78 -7.35 -17.75
CA SER A 35 -7.91 -6.27 -18.20
C SER A 35 -8.79 -5.13 -18.74
N ILE A 36 -8.52 -3.91 -18.29
CA ILE A 36 -9.23 -2.70 -18.68
C ILE A 36 -8.58 -2.17 -19.96
N PRO A 37 -9.28 -2.16 -21.12
CA PRO A 37 -8.73 -1.59 -22.32
C PRO A 37 -8.43 -0.10 -22.16
N LEU A 38 -7.40 0.41 -22.81
CA LEU A 38 -7.02 1.82 -22.74
C LEU A 38 -8.17 2.75 -23.19
N ASP A 39 -9.00 2.33 -24.16
CA ASP A 39 -10.17 3.09 -24.62
C ASP A 39 -11.22 3.31 -23.51
N ASN A 40 -11.21 2.48 -22.49
CA ASN A 40 -12.08 2.62 -21.33
C ASN A 40 -11.41 3.37 -20.17
N PHE A 41 -10.11 3.63 -20.23
CA PHE A 41 -9.39 4.36 -19.22
C PHE A 41 -9.48 5.87 -19.48
N ILE A 42 -9.89 6.65 -18.49
CA ILE A 42 -9.97 8.12 -18.58
C ILE A 42 -8.77 8.74 -17.87
N GLY A 43 -8.42 8.23 -16.69
CA GLY A 43 -7.31 8.76 -15.93
C GLY A 43 -7.28 8.23 -14.49
N PHE A 44 -6.24 8.61 -13.78
CA PHE A 44 -6.11 8.32 -12.35
C PHE A 44 -5.49 9.51 -11.61
N ILE A 45 -5.79 9.58 -10.33
CA ILE A 45 -5.13 10.48 -9.37
C ILE A 45 -4.69 9.58 -8.23
N LEU A 46 -3.39 9.57 -7.92
CA LEU A 46 -2.83 8.88 -6.76
C LEU A 46 -2.30 9.93 -5.79
N GLU A 47 -2.64 9.77 -4.53
CA GLU A 47 -2.21 10.62 -3.43
C GLU A 47 -1.22 9.85 -2.57
N GLU A 48 -0.05 10.43 -2.36
CA GLU A 48 1.00 9.95 -1.49
C GLU A 48 1.30 11.01 -0.44
N GLU A 49 1.28 10.61 0.82
CA GLU A 49 1.65 11.48 1.94
C GLU A 49 2.92 10.94 2.61
N ILE A 50 3.84 11.84 2.96
CA ILE A 50 5.07 11.45 3.69
C ILE A 50 4.75 10.86 5.06
N SER A 51 3.64 11.29 5.66
CA SER A 51 3.20 10.83 6.98
C SER A 51 2.66 9.40 7.00
N THR A 52 2.28 8.87 5.82
CA THR A 52 1.76 7.50 5.71
C THR A 52 2.42 6.75 4.56
N PRO A 53 2.76 5.46 4.74
CA PRO A 53 3.35 4.66 3.67
C PRO A 53 2.31 4.16 2.65
N PHE A 54 1.06 4.60 2.77
CA PHE A 54 -0.06 4.05 2.02
C PHE A 54 -0.61 5.06 1.02
N GLN A 55 -0.85 4.58 -0.19
CA GLN A 55 -1.43 5.37 -1.26
C GLN A 55 -2.95 5.25 -1.27
N LYS A 56 -3.59 6.32 -1.68
CA LYS A 56 -5.02 6.39 -1.98
C LYS A 56 -5.21 7.04 -3.33
N GLY A 57 -6.40 6.92 -3.90
CA GLY A 57 -6.64 7.61 -5.15
C GLY A 57 -8.00 7.37 -5.74
N VAL A 58 -8.14 7.89 -6.96
CA VAL A 58 -9.34 7.72 -7.78
C VAL A 58 -8.92 7.25 -9.16
N ILE A 59 -9.54 6.20 -9.64
CA ILE A 59 -9.36 5.71 -11.00
C ILE A 59 -10.67 5.89 -11.75
N LYS A 60 -10.60 6.55 -12.91
CA LYS A 60 -11.75 6.91 -13.73
C LYS A 60 -11.81 6.05 -14.98
N LEU A 61 -12.94 5.40 -15.18
CA LEU A 61 -13.20 4.55 -16.33
C LEU A 61 -14.43 5.01 -17.09
N LYS A 62 -14.37 4.92 -18.41
CA LYS A 62 -15.53 5.03 -19.27
C LYS A 62 -16.38 3.77 -19.13
N ASN A 63 -17.61 3.92 -18.68
CA ASN A 63 -18.49 2.79 -18.37
C ASN A 63 -19.56 2.58 -19.46
N ASP A 64 -19.10 2.29 -20.66
CA ASP A 64 -20.00 1.98 -21.75
C ASP A 64 -20.76 0.68 -21.45
N ASN A 65 -22.05 0.69 -21.66
CA ASN A 65 -22.96 -0.45 -21.45
C ASN A 65 -22.94 -1.02 -20.03
N ASN A 66 -22.62 -0.21 -19.02
CA ASN A 66 -22.57 -0.62 -17.60
C ASN A 66 -21.59 -1.79 -17.35
N ARG A 67 -20.54 -1.92 -18.15
CA ARG A 67 -19.57 -3.02 -18.09
C ARG A 67 -18.85 -3.12 -16.76
N PHE A 68 -18.64 -1.98 -16.11
CA PHE A 68 -17.92 -1.87 -14.83
C PHE A 68 -18.84 -1.55 -13.66
N ASP A 69 -20.13 -1.84 -13.77
CA ASP A 69 -21.01 -1.72 -12.62
C ASP A 69 -20.72 -2.84 -11.64
N LEU A 70 -20.14 -2.47 -10.52
CA LEU A 70 -19.67 -3.38 -9.48
C LEU A 70 -20.79 -3.89 -8.59
N LEU A 71 -21.86 -3.13 -8.48
CA LEU A 71 -23.04 -3.46 -7.73
C LEU A 71 -24.16 -3.80 -8.71
N SER A 72 -24.52 -5.07 -8.82
CA SER A 72 -25.85 -5.41 -9.31
C SER A 72 -26.84 -4.90 -8.28
N LEU A 73 -27.48 -3.76 -8.55
CA LEU A 73 -28.62 -3.35 -7.75
C LEU A 73 -29.63 -4.52 -7.70
N PRO A 74 -30.19 -4.85 -6.51
CA PRO A 74 -31.22 -5.86 -6.41
C PRO A 74 -32.35 -5.53 -7.40
N GLY A 75 -32.58 -6.39 -8.38
CA GLY A 75 -33.60 -6.20 -9.42
C GLY A 75 -33.10 -5.71 -10.78
N SER A 76 -31.80 -5.41 -10.95
CA SER A 76 -31.27 -5.15 -12.29
C SER A 76 -31.04 -6.47 -13.03
N ASN A 77 -31.70 -6.64 -14.18
CA ASN A 77 -31.51 -7.79 -15.07
C ASN A 77 -30.17 -7.69 -15.87
N ASN A 78 -29.41 -6.67 -15.64
CA ASN A 78 -28.09 -6.47 -16.27
C ASN A 78 -27.05 -7.28 -15.48
N LYS A 79 -26.88 -8.52 -15.88
CA LYS A 79 -25.66 -9.26 -15.56
C LYS A 79 -24.53 -8.58 -16.34
N GLY A 80 -23.90 -7.60 -15.74
CA GLY A 80 -22.60 -7.11 -16.23
C GLY A 80 -21.66 -8.30 -16.35
N ASP A 81 -20.77 -8.28 -17.32
CA ASP A 81 -19.76 -9.34 -17.51
C ASP A 81 -18.89 -9.57 -16.27
N PHE A 82 -18.96 -8.65 -15.31
CA PHE A 82 -18.17 -8.67 -14.09
C PHE A 82 -19.01 -8.17 -12.90
N THR A 83 -19.47 -9.11 -12.11
CA THR A 83 -20.09 -8.80 -10.81
C THR A 83 -18.99 -8.81 -9.77
N LEU A 84 -18.70 -7.65 -9.17
CA LEU A 84 -17.78 -7.60 -8.03
C LEU A 84 -18.46 -8.26 -6.83
N ALA A 85 -17.66 -8.97 -6.04
CA ALA A 85 -18.11 -9.57 -4.80
C ALA A 85 -18.57 -8.49 -3.82
N GLU A 86 -19.61 -8.77 -3.04
CA GLU A 86 -20.05 -7.91 -1.96
C GLU A 86 -18.88 -7.65 -1.01
N SER A 87 -18.63 -6.37 -0.72
CA SER A 87 -17.69 -5.82 0.26
C SER A 87 -16.23 -6.33 0.27
N GLY A 88 -15.32 -5.51 -0.19
CA GLY A 88 -13.90 -5.56 0.23
C GLY A 88 -13.01 -6.59 -0.45
N GLU A 89 -13.46 -7.25 -1.53
CA GLU A 89 -12.70 -8.29 -2.21
C GLU A 89 -12.31 -7.95 -3.65
N ASN A 90 -12.56 -6.71 -4.03
CA ASN A 90 -12.25 -6.24 -5.38
C ASN A 90 -10.91 -5.54 -5.37
N LEU A 91 -9.97 -6.13 -6.10
CA LEU A 91 -8.62 -5.61 -6.28
C LEU A 91 -8.51 -4.94 -7.63
N LEU A 92 -7.82 -3.84 -7.66
CA LEU A 92 -7.37 -3.18 -8.87
C LEU A 92 -5.86 -3.18 -8.86
N ILE A 93 -5.27 -3.71 -9.93
CA ILE A 93 -3.82 -3.75 -10.11
C ILE A 93 -3.48 -2.81 -11.25
N LEU A 94 -2.68 -1.79 -10.95
CA LEU A 94 -2.14 -0.84 -11.90
C LEU A 94 -0.64 -1.09 -12.06
N ASN A 95 -0.21 -1.41 -13.27
CA ASN A 95 1.19 -1.51 -13.64
C ASN A 95 1.58 -0.32 -14.51
N LEU A 96 2.64 0.39 -14.10
CA LEU A 96 3.24 1.49 -14.85
C LEU A 96 4.69 1.13 -15.16
N GLU A 97 5.09 1.18 -16.43
CA GLU A 97 6.46 0.90 -16.86
C GLU A 97 7.17 2.20 -17.26
N PHE A 98 8.15 2.59 -16.46
CA PHE A 98 9.04 3.72 -16.71
C PHE A 98 10.42 3.20 -17.07
N GLN A 99 10.90 3.47 -18.28
CA GLN A 99 12.29 3.15 -18.70
C GLN A 99 12.72 1.73 -18.30
N SER A 100 11.91 0.72 -18.56
CA SER A 100 12.15 -0.70 -18.21
C SER A 100 11.96 -1.08 -16.74
N THR A 101 11.53 -0.15 -15.88
CA THR A 101 11.15 -0.46 -14.50
C THR A 101 9.64 -0.49 -14.37
N VAL A 102 9.09 -1.62 -13.97
CA VAL A 102 7.64 -1.75 -13.73
C VAL A 102 7.34 -1.45 -12.27
N LYS A 103 6.50 -0.43 -12.05
CA LYS A 103 5.89 -0.17 -10.73
C LYS A 103 4.50 -0.77 -10.70
N THR A 104 4.25 -1.64 -9.74
CA THR A 104 2.96 -2.29 -9.53
C THR A 104 2.27 -1.72 -8.30
N TYR A 105 1.06 -1.23 -8.48
CA TYR A 105 0.20 -0.75 -7.42
C TYR A 105 -0.96 -1.72 -7.25
N ILE A 106 -1.23 -2.13 -6.02
CA ILE A 106 -2.30 -3.06 -5.69
C ILE A 106 -3.25 -2.35 -4.74
N PHE A 107 -4.46 -2.10 -5.20
CA PHE A 107 -5.47 -1.37 -4.46
C PHE A 107 -6.69 -2.23 -4.16
N PHE A 108 -7.36 -1.94 -3.05
CA PHE A 108 -8.75 -2.29 -2.84
C PHE A 108 -9.65 -1.15 -3.31
N ILE A 109 -10.77 -1.50 -3.94
CA ILE A 109 -11.84 -0.55 -4.24
C ILE A 109 -12.68 -0.42 -2.99
N ILE A 110 -12.69 0.78 -2.41
CA ILE A 110 -13.42 1.07 -1.16
C ILE A 110 -14.77 1.70 -1.39
N GLU A 111 -14.91 2.43 -2.50
CA GLU A 111 -16.14 3.12 -2.88
C GLU A 111 -16.20 3.27 -4.39
N GLU A 112 -17.39 3.40 -4.93
CA GLU A 112 -17.62 3.74 -6.33
C GLU A 112 -18.68 4.84 -6.49
N SER A 113 -18.51 5.65 -7.51
CA SER A 113 -19.54 6.56 -7.96
C SER A 113 -19.67 6.54 -9.49
N THR A 114 -20.82 6.96 -9.97
CA THR A 114 -21.06 7.09 -11.41
C THR A 114 -21.53 8.50 -11.70
N GLU A 115 -20.89 9.14 -12.65
CA GLU A 115 -21.26 10.47 -13.17
C GLU A 115 -21.47 10.41 -14.68
N THR A 116 -22.16 11.40 -15.22
CA THR A 116 -22.31 11.54 -16.66
C THR A 116 -21.59 12.81 -17.10
N GLN A 117 -20.57 12.67 -17.93
CA GLN A 117 -19.83 13.78 -18.52
C GLN A 117 -19.98 13.71 -20.05
N ASN A 118 -20.46 14.76 -20.67
CA ASN A 118 -20.63 14.84 -22.14
C ASN A 118 -21.34 13.61 -22.75
N ASN A 119 -22.42 13.14 -22.11
CA ASN A 119 -23.16 11.93 -22.49
C ASN A 119 -22.39 10.61 -22.35
N ILE A 120 -21.22 10.62 -21.74
CA ILE A 120 -20.44 9.43 -21.41
C ILE A 120 -20.66 9.12 -19.94
N LYS A 121 -21.00 7.88 -19.61
CA LYS A 121 -20.99 7.41 -18.23
C LYS A 121 -19.55 7.19 -17.78
N VAL A 122 -19.18 7.85 -16.70
CA VAL A 122 -17.87 7.73 -16.06
C VAL A 122 -18.06 7.02 -14.72
N LYS A 123 -17.28 5.97 -14.53
CA LYS A 123 -17.20 5.25 -13.26
C LYS A 123 -15.95 5.70 -12.54
N ASN A 124 -16.13 6.20 -11.31
CA ASN A 124 -15.02 6.55 -10.43
C ASN A 124 -14.86 5.44 -9.39
N PHE A 125 -13.69 4.85 -9.33
CA PHE A 125 -13.30 3.92 -8.27
C PHE A 125 -12.41 4.65 -7.28
N PHE A 126 -12.88 4.79 -6.05
CA PHE A 126 -12.05 5.24 -4.95
C PHE A 126 -11.27 4.05 -4.42
N VAL A 127 -9.96 4.20 -4.40
CA VAL A 127 -9.05 3.08 -4.13
C VAL A 127 -8.11 3.40 -2.98
N GLU A 128 -7.72 2.38 -2.23
CA GLU A 128 -6.68 2.48 -1.22
C GLU A 128 -5.71 1.31 -1.31
N ASP A 129 -4.48 1.55 -0.89
CA ASP A 129 -3.44 0.53 -0.83
C ASP A 129 -3.93 -0.74 -0.12
N SER A 130 -3.68 -1.89 -0.75
CA SER A 130 -4.14 -3.18 -0.24
C SER A 130 -3.60 -3.52 1.15
N SER A 131 -2.40 -3.04 1.48
CA SER A 131 -1.81 -3.23 2.80
C SER A 131 -2.54 -2.40 3.85
N LEU A 132 -2.93 -1.15 3.52
CA LEU A 132 -3.72 -0.30 4.41
C LEU A 132 -5.07 -0.95 4.72
N TYR A 133 -5.78 -1.40 3.69
CA TYR A 133 -7.06 -2.08 3.87
C TYR A 133 -6.93 -3.32 4.76
N THR A 134 -5.90 -4.14 4.50
CA THR A 134 -5.64 -5.35 5.28
C THR A 134 -5.34 -5.04 6.74
N LEU A 135 -4.45 -4.06 7.01
CA LEU A 135 -4.10 -3.66 8.37
C LEU A 135 -5.30 -3.08 9.15
N ARG A 136 -6.14 -2.27 8.48
CA ARG A 136 -7.32 -1.68 9.10
C ARG A 136 -8.38 -2.72 9.47
N ASN A 137 -8.57 -3.73 8.64
CA ASN A 137 -9.60 -4.75 8.85
C ASN A 137 -9.12 -5.96 9.66
N ASN A 138 -7.80 -6.08 9.89
CA ASN A 138 -7.25 -7.13 10.75
C ASN A 138 -7.32 -6.69 12.22
N LYS A 139 -8.22 -7.32 12.97
CA LYS A 139 -8.44 -7.11 14.42
C LYS A 139 -7.89 -8.24 15.29
N THR A 140 -7.04 -9.10 14.75
CA THR A 140 -6.39 -10.13 15.56
C THR A 140 -5.41 -9.49 16.55
N VAL A 141 -5.40 -9.97 17.77
CA VAL A 141 -4.49 -9.44 18.80
C VAL A 141 -3.04 -9.67 18.39
N PHE A 142 -2.23 -8.63 18.50
CA PHE A 142 -0.79 -8.69 18.35
C PHE A 142 -0.13 -8.35 19.70
N SER A 143 0.86 -9.10 20.08
CA SER A 143 1.61 -8.83 21.31
C SER A 143 3.11 -8.92 21.06
N THR A 144 3.84 -7.91 21.46
CA THR A 144 5.31 -7.91 21.39
C THR A 144 5.92 -8.99 22.31
N SER A 145 5.21 -9.38 23.37
CA SER A 145 5.68 -10.45 24.26
C SER A 145 5.75 -11.82 23.57
N SER A 146 4.96 -12.05 22.51
CA SER A 146 5.03 -13.28 21.72
C SER A 146 6.31 -13.41 20.91
N LEU A 147 7.04 -12.30 20.71
CA LEU A 147 8.29 -12.25 19.96
C LEU A 147 9.52 -12.55 20.83
N LEU A 148 9.35 -12.59 22.15
CA LEU A 148 10.41 -12.95 23.08
C LEU A 148 10.66 -14.45 23.01
N LYS A 149 11.93 -14.84 22.93
CA LYS A 149 12.34 -16.24 22.93
C LYS A 149 12.42 -16.76 24.35
N GLY A 150 11.87 -17.95 24.60
CA GLY A 150 11.96 -18.65 25.88
C GLY A 150 10.74 -18.46 26.79
N ASP A 151 10.87 -18.91 28.06
CA ASP A 151 9.80 -18.78 29.06
C ASP A 151 9.73 -17.32 29.54
N THR A 152 8.69 -16.63 29.13
CA THR A 152 8.47 -15.22 29.47
C THR A 152 7.70 -15.01 30.78
N THR A 153 7.26 -16.07 31.43
CA THR A 153 6.40 -15.98 32.63
C THR A 153 7.11 -15.37 33.84
N GLN A 154 8.44 -15.51 33.90
CA GLN A 154 9.27 -14.97 34.97
C GLN A 154 10.02 -13.68 34.65
N LEU A 155 9.84 -13.14 33.42
CA LEU A 155 10.49 -11.92 33.01
C LEU A 155 9.84 -10.69 33.66
N SER A 156 10.66 -9.74 34.11
CA SER A 156 10.16 -8.43 34.52
C SER A 156 9.61 -7.64 33.32
N ASP A 157 8.81 -6.61 33.56
CA ASP A 157 8.25 -5.76 32.49
C ASP A 157 9.34 -5.11 31.63
N LYS A 158 10.52 -4.84 32.21
CA LYS A 158 11.68 -4.31 31.47
C LYS A 158 12.28 -5.36 30.54
N ASP A 159 12.33 -6.61 30.97
CA ASP A 159 12.90 -7.73 30.20
C ASP A 159 11.94 -8.20 29.08
N ARG A 160 10.67 -7.82 29.18
CA ARG A 160 9.64 -8.09 28.15
C ARG A 160 9.62 -7.06 27.01
N GLN A 161 10.53 -6.10 27.02
CA GLN A 161 10.60 -5.06 25.98
C GLN A 161 11.46 -5.50 24.81
N ILE A 162 10.97 -5.22 23.60
CA ILE A 162 11.72 -5.39 22.35
C ILE A 162 11.92 -4.03 21.66
N ASN A 163 12.82 -3.95 20.71
CA ASN A 163 12.98 -2.72 19.93
C ASN A 163 11.68 -2.40 19.18
N ALA A 164 11.27 -1.14 19.18
CA ALA A 164 10.05 -0.71 18.49
C ALA A 164 10.11 -1.02 16.98
N SER A 165 11.27 -0.87 16.35
CA SER A 165 11.51 -1.24 14.95
C SER A 165 11.26 -2.73 14.68
N ASP A 166 11.65 -3.62 15.61
CA ASP A 166 11.42 -5.06 15.46
C ASP A 166 9.94 -5.39 15.64
N ALA A 167 9.27 -4.72 16.59
CA ALA A 167 7.83 -4.86 16.77
C ALA A 167 7.05 -4.44 15.52
N ILE A 168 7.41 -3.31 14.89
CA ILE A 168 6.81 -2.84 13.63
C ILE A 168 7.02 -3.88 12.53
N LYS A 169 8.25 -4.38 12.38
CA LYS A 169 8.60 -5.38 11.38
C LYS A 169 7.74 -6.63 11.50
N GLU A 170 7.63 -7.17 12.70
CA GLU A 170 6.88 -8.39 12.95
C GLU A 170 5.36 -8.18 12.83
N LEU A 171 4.84 -7.02 13.24
CA LEU A 171 3.43 -6.68 13.04
C LEU A 171 3.08 -6.66 11.53
N ILE A 172 3.94 -6.08 10.70
CA ILE A 172 3.76 -6.06 9.24
C ILE A 172 3.82 -7.49 8.68
N LYS A 173 4.82 -8.29 9.07
CA LYS A 173 4.98 -9.67 8.60
C LYS A 173 3.80 -10.57 9.00
N ASP A 174 3.31 -10.43 10.23
CA ASP A 174 2.18 -11.21 10.74
C ASP A 174 0.84 -10.78 10.11
N SER A 175 0.70 -9.52 9.77
CA SER A 175 -0.55 -8.97 9.24
C SER A 175 -0.70 -9.13 7.73
N LEU A 176 0.40 -9.14 7.00
CA LEU A 176 0.43 -9.18 5.55
C LEU A 176 1.00 -10.52 5.08
N THR A 177 0.24 -11.25 4.30
CA THR A 177 0.55 -12.62 3.85
C THR A 177 1.78 -12.75 2.94
N VAL A 178 2.41 -11.64 2.57
CA VAL A 178 3.59 -11.58 1.70
C VAL A 178 4.70 -10.87 2.46
N ASN A 179 5.95 -11.31 2.31
CA ASN A 179 7.08 -10.59 2.88
C ASN A 179 7.28 -9.27 2.15
N LEU A 180 6.69 -8.22 2.71
CA LEU A 180 6.75 -6.86 2.19
C LEU A 180 7.77 -6.00 2.93
N VAL A 181 8.67 -6.58 3.70
CA VAL A 181 9.70 -5.84 4.45
C VAL A 181 11.00 -5.83 3.66
N ASN A 182 11.54 -4.64 3.43
CA ASN A 182 12.88 -4.46 2.88
C ASN A 182 13.90 -4.45 4.01
N GLU A 183 14.57 -5.57 4.23
CA GLU A 183 15.53 -5.74 5.32
C GLU A 183 16.74 -4.78 5.20
N ASP A 184 17.18 -4.46 3.98
CA ASP A 184 18.30 -3.56 3.73
C ASP A 184 17.97 -2.08 4.01
N LYS A 185 16.69 -1.77 4.13
CA LYS A 185 16.16 -0.43 4.40
C LYS A 185 15.39 -0.39 5.71
N TRP A 186 15.87 -1.11 6.71
CA TRP A 186 15.22 -1.19 8.01
C TRP A 186 16.11 -0.61 9.11
N TYR A 187 15.80 0.63 9.50
CA TYR A 187 16.51 1.29 10.60
C TYR A 187 16.18 0.66 11.94
N THR A 188 17.18 0.41 12.77
CA THR A 188 17.00 -0.11 14.13
C THR A 188 16.68 1.02 15.09
N SER A 189 15.52 1.01 15.74
CA SER A 189 15.14 2.02 16.72
C SER A 189 15.98 1.93 17.98
N ASN A 190 16.22 3.06 18.62
CA ASN A 190 16.82 3.14 19.95
C ASN A 190 15.80 2.88 21.08
N SER A 191 14.53 3.04 20.79
CA SER A 191 13.44 2.84 21.74
C SER A 191 13.03 1.39 21.86
N LYS A 192 12.61 1.01 23.08
CA LYS A 192 12.02 -0.30 23.38
C LYS A 192 10.55 -0.18 23.74
N THR A 193 9.80 -1.20 23.44
CA THR A 193 8.35 -1.24 23.72
C THR A 193 7.91 -2.61 24.24
N ASN A 194 6.86 -2.57 25.05
CA ASN A 194 6.04 -3.73 25.38
C ASN A 194 4.60 -3.34 25.05
N HIS A 195 4.07 -3.86 23.97
CA HIS A 195 2.77 -3.48 23.46
C HIS A 195 1.93 -4.70 23.11
N THR A 196 0.65 -4.61 23.43
CA THR A 196 -0.35 -5.58 23.00
C THR A 196 -1.54 -4.79 22.47
N THR A 197 -1.96 -5.07 21.24
CA THR A 197 -3.18 -4.47 20.69
C THR A 197 -4.38 -4.95 21.49
N ASN A 198 -5.33 -4.05 21.77
CA ASN A 198 -6.58 -4.46 22.39
C ASN A 198 -7.43 -5.24 21.39
N PHE A 199 -8.40 -5.98 21.89
CA PHE A 199 -9.29 -6.82 21.08
C PHE A 199 -10.10 -6.03 20.03
N ASN A 200 -10.35 -4.74 20.28
CA ASN A 200 -11.10 -3.87 19.36
C ASN A 200 -10.20 -3.06 18.40
N ASP A 201 -8.89 -3.01 18.67
CA ASP A 201 -7.95 -2.26 17.87
C ASP A 201 -7.64 -3.00 16.56
N SER A 202 -7.50 -2.25 15.48
CA SER A 202 -6.98 -2.80 14.24
C SER A 202 -5.44 -2.95 14.31
N ARG A 203 -4.88 -3.74 13.40
CA ARG A 203 -3.42 -3.79 13.22
C ARG A 203 -2.84 -2.45 12.82
N LEU A 204 -3.63 -1.60 12.14
CA LEU A 204 -3.25 -0.25 11.80
C LEU A 204 -3.08 0.63 13.04
N ASP A 205 -3.98 0.52 14.02
CA ASP A 205 -3.86 1.25 15.30
C ASP A 205 -2.60 0.82 16.05
N GLY A 206 -2.33 -0.49 16.09
CA GLY A 206 -1.10 -1.04 16.66
C GLY A 206 0.15 -0.53 15.94
N LEU A 207 0.14 -0.48 14.61
CA LEU A 207 1.23 0.05 13.81
C LEU A 207 1.47 1.54 14.10
N SER A 208 0.41 2.35 14.15
CA SER A 208 0.50 3.78 14.47
C SER A 208 1.12 4.00 15.85
N TYR A 209 0.65 3.27 16.85
CA TYR A 209 1.22 3.32 18.20
C TYR A 209 2.72 2.99 18.22
N LEU A 210 3.13 1.93 17.51
CA LEU A 210 4.54 1.51 17.47
C LEU A 210 5.41 2.52 16.74
N LEU A 211 4.90 3.14 15.67
CA LEU A 211 5.60 4.21 14.95
C LEU A 211 5.81 5.45 15.84
N ASP A 212 4.80 5.86 16.59
CA ASP A 212 4.90 6.98 17.54
C ASP A 212 5.94 6.74 18.63
N LYS A 213 6.22 5.47 18.96
CA LYS A 213 7.25 5.08 19.93
C LYS A 213 8.61 4.81 19.32
N SER A 214 8.71 4.74 17.99
CA SER A 214 9.97 4.42 17.33
C SER A 214 10.78 5.70 17.10
N VAL A 215 11.98 5.74 17.68
CA VAL A 215 12.89 6.87 17.53
C VAL A 215 14.29 6.38 17.15
N ASP A 216 15.06 7.25 16.49
CA ASP A 216 16.47 7.04 16.19
C ASP A 216 17.37 7.34 17.41
N GLN A 217 18.67 7.36 17.20
CA GLN A 217 19.66 7.62 18.27
C GLN A 217 19.60 9.05 18.82
N ASN A 218 18.94 9.96 18.12
CA ASN A 218 18.81 11.37 18.47
C ASN A 218 17.36 11.73 18.85
N ASP A 219 16.56 10.73 19.22
CA ASP A 219 15.16 10.86 19.58
C ASP A 219 14.24 11.41 18.46
N ASN A 220 14.68 11.34 17.19
CA ASN A 220 13.80 11.69 16.07
C ASN A 220 12.92 10.50 15.68
N THR A 221 11.65 10.77 15.36
CA THR A 221 10.69 9.76 14.91
C THR A 221 11.17 9.09 13.62
N LEU A 222 11.03 7.78 13.57
CA LEU A 222 11.27 6.99 12.36
C LEU A 222 10.08 7.07 11.42
N LEU A 223 10.37 7.05 10.12
CA LEU A 223 9.36 7.05 9.06
C LEU A 223 9.24 5.66 8.44
N LEU A 224 8.03 5.15 8.36
CA LEU A 224 7.71 3.96 7.58
C LEU A 224 7.33 4.40 6.16
N LEU A 225 8.08 3.95 5.17
CA LEU A 225 7.80 4.23 3.76
C LEU A 225 7.60 2.92 3.00
N LYS A 226 6.74 2.95 1.98
CA LYS A 226 6.55 1.83 1.07
C LYS A 226 7.10 2.20 -0.32
N ARG A 227 8.12 1.48 -0.76
CA ARG A 227 8.72 1.63 -2.09
C ARG A 227 8.76 0.27 -2.78
N ASP A 228 8.41 0.24 -4.05
CA ASP A 228 8.40 -0.99 -4.86
C ASP A 228 7.66 -2.16 -4.16
N ASN A 229 6.51 -1.84 -3.56
CA ASN A 229 5.71 -2.75 -2.74
C ASN A 229 6.40 -3.31 -1.49
N GLN A 230 7.51 -2.73 -1.05
CA GLN A 230 8.20 -3.11 0.17
C GLN A 230 8.21 -1.98 1.19
N PHE A 231 8.02 -2.32 2.47
CA PHE A 231 8.14 -1.38 3.58
C PHE A 231 9.60 -1.27 4.02
N GLY A 232 10.04 -0.05 4.18
CA GLY A 232 11.31 0.29 4.82
C GLY A 232 11.08 1.26 5.98
N LEU A 233 11.91 1.18 7.00
CA LEU A 233 11.89 2.07 8.16
C LEU A 233 13.13 2.97 8.09
N TYR A 234 12.95 4.27 8.15
CA TYR A 234 13.99 5.27 7.87
C TYR A 234 14.12 6.28 8.99
N SER A 235 15.35 6.67 9.30
CA SER A 235 15.60 7.88 10.08
C SER A 235 15.47 9.12 9.19
N LEU A 236 14.63 10.06 9.59
CA LEU A 236 14.45 11.32 8.88
C LEU A 236 15.77 12.11 8.80
N GLN A 237 16.55 12.08 9.86
CA GLN A 237 17.85 12.77 9.91
C GLN A 237 18.85 12.15 8.93
N GLU A 238 18.90 10.82 8.85
CA GLU A 238 19.77 10.14 7.90
C GLU A 238 19.38 10.44 6.46
N MET A 239 18.08 10.42 6.17
CA MET A 239 17.57 10.80 4.85
C MET A 239 17.96 12.24 4.48
N TYR A 240 17.82 13.17 5.41
CA TYR A 240 18.19 14.57 5.18
C TYR A 240 19.70 14.74 5.00
N SER A 241 20.51 14.09 5.83
CA SER A 241 21.96 14.13 5.73
C SER A 241 22.46 13.58 4.40
N ASN A 242 21.87 12.47 3.94
CA ASN A 242 22.21 11.89 2.64
C ASN A 242 21.83 12.83 1.47
N TYR A 243 20.67 13.49 1.55
CA TYR A 243 20.24 14.48 0.55
C TYR A 243 21.19 15.68 0.50
N MET A 244 21.59 16.22 1.65
CA MET A 244 22.54 17.35 1.72
C MET A 244 23.92 16.98 1.19
N ASN A 245 24.40 15.76 1.46
CA ASN A 245 25.68 15.28 0.94
C ASN A 245 25.65 15.12 -0.58
N LEU A 246 24.55 14.61 -1.17
CA LEU A 246 24.41 14.52 -2.62
C LEU A 246 24.44 15.90 -3.29
N ASN A 247 23.74 16.89 -2.73
CA ASN A 247 23.72 18.24 -3.27
C ASN A 247 25.05 19.00 -3.08
N ASN A 248 25.84 18.65 -2.07
CA ASN A 248 27.16 19.25 -1.89
C ASN A 248 28.21 18.69 -2.86
N VAL A 249 28.06 17.46 -3.33
CA VAL A 249 28.99 16.87 -4.33
C VAL A 249 28.83 17.54 -5.69
N ASP A 250 27.60 17.91 -6.08
CA ASP A 250 27.35 18.58 -7.36
C ASP A 250 27.81 20.05 -7.41
N ASN A 251 28.00 20.68 -6.26
CA ASN A 251 28.51 22.08 -6.18
C ASN A 251 30.05 22.23 -6.19
N PHE A 252 30.79 21.14 -6.13
CA PHE A 252 32.27 21.17 -6.16
C PHE A 252 32.89 20.76 -7.51
N GLY A 253 32.07 20.51 -8.52
CA GLY A 253 32.51 20.15 -9.88
C GLY A 253 32.68 21.32 -10.86
N GLY A 254 32.87 22.56 -10.38
CA GLY A 254 33.06 23.75 -11.20
C GLY A 254 34.44 24.39 -10.99
N ASN A 255 35.42 23.88 -11.70
CA ASN A 255 36.64 24.63 -12.11
C ASN A 255 37.03 24.22 -13.52
#